data_357df080cb9068642a6460372973792b
#
_entry.id   357df080cb9068642a6460372973792b
#
_cell.length_a   1.000
_cell.length_b   1.000
_cell.length_c   1.000
_cell.angle_alpha   90.00
_cell.angle_beta   90.00
_cell.angle_gamma   90.00
#
_symmetry.space_group_name_H-M   'P 1'
#
loop_
_entity.id
_entity.type
_entity.pdbx_description
1 polymer ?
#
loop_
_entity_poly.entity_id
_entity_poly.type
_entity_poly.pdbx_seq_one_letter_code
_entity_poly.pdbx_strand_id
1 'polypeptide(L)'
;MTPPVNKYSLLRGDALEEHFSNFLVDSWSYSSVATFARNEKEFERRYIYREPSRRSATTVAGTAYHAALQLYFEALRDSGQEVSITQMEAAAFAVIDDVDANLWKLGKKTPTVEKCIEVATKTATALIANFYRERSVYTADVARVIAVEVRTDRWLIVNGVDIPLPCHGQIDLVVELTDGRRVIIDHKSKSAYTDDAELGFTGAKQAIVYVLSWEDANPSLPVSEVWFVENKHTANKDGSPQLKKMAITLDADTRRLYEAILYEPLRRVIQATSDPDYLYTINDADPPDRPRRALRLLGAHSHGRHRRFQYPRKQKNPHRPPPQEGARCLGRFHLAQGYHLLPSSGGDFHLLRTPR
;
A
#
# COMPACT_ATOMS: atom_id res chain seq x y z
N MET A 1 8.37 -23.41 -19.42
CA MET A 1 7.40 -22.67 -20.23
C MET A 1 7.59 -21.20 -19.93
N THR A 2 7.65 -20.35 -20.95
CA THR A 2 7.66 -18.90 -20.74
C THR A 2 6.31 -18.49 -20.11
N PRO A 3 6.29 -17.70 -19.04
CA PRO A 3 5.03 -17.26 -18.45
C PRO A 3 4.19 -16.47 -19.48
N PRO A 4 2.86 -16.56 -19.42
CA PRO A 4 2.01 -15.81 -20.33
C PRO A 4 2.22 -14.31 -20.12
N VAL A 5 2.27 -13.56 -21.22
CA VAL A 5 2.46 -12.10 -21.20
C VAL A 5 1.11 -11.43 -21.44
N ASN A 6 0.73 -10.50 -20.57
CA ASN A 6 -0.49 -9.70 -20.74
C ASN A 6 -0.39 -8.87 -22.04
N LYS A 7 -1.38 -9.00 -22.92
CA LYS A 7 -1.37 -8.34 -24.24
C LYS A 7 -1.27 -6.81 -24.19
N TYR A 8 -1.82 -6.19 -23.15
CA TYR A 8 -1.78 -4.74 -22.98
C TYR A 8 -0.41 -4.21 -22.55
N SER A 9 0.45 -5.08 -21.99
CA SER A 9 1.83 -4.73 -21.66
C SER A 9 2.70 -4.44 -22.88
N LEU A 10 2.22 -4.81 -24.07
CA LEU A 10 2.91 -4.59 -25.34
C LEU A 10 2.55 -3.26 -26.01
N LEU A 11 1.56 -2.54 -25.51
CA LEU A 11 1.13 -1.24 -26.07
C LEU A 11 2.21 -0.17 -25.84
N ARG A 12 2.42 0.67 -26.85
CA ARG A 12 3.42 1.77 -26.84
C ARG A 12 2.87 2.99 -27.56
N GLY A 13 3.42 4.18 -27.22
CA GLY A 13 3.12 5.44 -27.93
C GLY A 13 1.62 5.72 -27.99
N ASP A 14 1.14 6.14 -29.17
CA ASP A 14 -0.25 6.56 -29.40
C ASP A 14 -1.24 5.46 -29.06
N ALA A 15 -0.93 4.20 -29.36
CA ALA A 15 -1.79 3.05 -29.02
C ALA A 15 -1.99 2.88 -27.50
N LEU A 16 -0.97 3.21 -26.71
CA LEU A 16 -1.08 3.19 -25.26
C LEU A 16 -1.89 4.40 -24.75
N GLU A 17 -1.69 5.59 -25.33
CA GLU A 17 -2.48 6.78 -24.98
C GLU A 17 -3.96 6.60 -25.35
N GLU A 18 -4.27 6.07 -26.52
CA GLU A 18 -5.62 5.74 -26.96
C GLU A 18 -6.25 4.71 -26.02
N HIS A 19 -5.49 3.67 -25.64
CA HIS A 19 -6.00 2.65 -24.71
C HIS A 19 -6.39 3.27 -23.37
N PHE A 20 -5.54 4.10 -22.76
CA PHE A 20 -5.85 4.76 -21.47
C PHE A 20 -6.99 5.77 -21.59
N SER A 21 -7.25 6.34 -22.76
CA SER A 21 -8.37 7.27 -22.98
C SER A 21 -9.75 6.61 -22.78
N ASN A 22 -9.81 5.29 -22.86
CA ASN A 22 -11.03 4.51 -22.64
C ASN A 22 -11.35 4.29 -21.16
N PHE A 23 -10.51 4.78 -20.22
CA PHE A 23 -10.70 4.57 -18.79
C PHE A 23 -10.62 5.88 -18.00
N LEU A 24 -11.42 5.96 -16.92
CA LEU A 24 -11.42 7.10 -16.00
C LEU A 24 -10.23 7.08 -15.03
N VAL A 25 -9.51 5.96 -14.95
CA VAL A 25 -8.31 5.77 -14.11
C VAL A 25 -7.16 5.21 -14.95
N ASP A 26 -5.93 5.44 -14.50
CA ASP A 26 -4.73 4.97 -15.22
C ASP A 26 -4.19 3.63 -14.70
N SER A 27 -4.68 3.18 -13.56
CA SER A 27 -4.24 1.94 -12.89
C SER A 27 -5.26 1.48 -11.87
N TRP A 28 -5.08 0.26 -11.40
CA TRP A 28 -5.81 -0.27 -10.27
C TRP A 28 -4.83 -0.72 -9.16
N SER A 29 -5.34 -0.94 -7.96
CA SER A 29 -4.61 -1.51 -6.83
C SER A 29 -5.56 -2.34 -5.96
N TYR A 30 -5.02 -3.20 -5.10
CA TYR A 30 -5.87 -3.86 -4.10
C TYR A 30 -6.73 -2.86 -3.32
N SER A 31 -6.12 -1.75 -2.87
CA SER A 31 -6.84 -0.70 -2.12
C SER A 31 -7.96 -0.04 -2.90
N SER A 32 -7.79 0.17 -4.22
CA SER A 32 -8.84 0.74 -5.08
C SER A 32 -10.00 -0.23 -5.24
N VAL A 33 -9.71 -1.51 -5.51
CA VAL A 33 -10.71 -2.59 -5.62
C VAL A 33 -11.47 -2.79 -4.31
N ALA A 34 -10.76 -2.82 -3.18
CA ALA A 34 -11.38 -2.95 -1.86
C ALA A 34 -12.25 -1.73 -1.51
N THR A 35 -11.83 -0.53 -1.91
CA THR A 35 -12.64 0.69 -1.72
C THR A 35 -13.90 0.65 -2.56
N PHE A 36 -13.81 0.25 -3.83
CA PHE A 36 -14.96 0.10 -4.73
C PHE A 36 -15.96 -0.91 -4.17
N ALA A 37 -15.48 -2.10 -3.79
CA ALA A 37 -16.33 -3.16 -3.25
C ALA A 37 -17.07 -2.74 -1.96
N ARG A 38 -16.46 -1.88 -1.14
CA ARG A 38 -17.04 -1.35 0.08
C ARG A 38 -17.99 -0.18 -0.17
N ASN A 39 -17.57 0.77 -1.01
CA ASN A 39 -18.30 2.02 -1.28
C ASN A 39 -17.84 2.63 -2.61
N GLU A 40 -18.64 2.46 -3.67
CA GLU A 40 -18.33 2.95 -5.01
C GLU A 40 -18.21 4.48 -5.05
N LYS A 41 -19.02 5.21 -4.27
CA LYS A 41 -18.96 6.67 -4.20
C LYS A 41 -17.66 7.18 -3.55
N GLU A 42 -17.12 6.45 -2.58
CA GLU A 42 -15.80 6.72 -2.00
C GLU A 42 -14.69 6.46 -3.02
N PHE A 43 -14.83 5.38 -3.84
CA PHE A 43 -13.92 5.08 -4.94
C PHE A 43 -13.91 6.22 -5.96
N GLU A 44 -15.08 6.65 -6.44
CA GLU A 44 -15.22 7.76 -7.40
C GLU A 44 -14.48 9.01 -6.91
N ARG A 45 -14.70 9.41 -5.66
CA ARG A 45 -14.04 10.58 -5.09
C ARG A 45 -12.53 10.45 -4.99
N ARG A 46 -12.04 9.29 -4.56
CA ARG A 46 -10.62 9.09 -4.28
C ARG A 46 -9.80 8.81 -5.53
N TYR A 47 -10.31 8.02 -6.45
CA TYR A 47 -9.53 7.49 -7.57
C TYR A 47 -9.86 8.18 -8.91
N ILE A 48 -11.09 8.63 -9.11
CA ILE A 48 -11.48 9.37 -10.32
C ILE A 48 -11.27 10.87 -10.13
N TYR A 49 -11.90 11.47 -9.10
CA TYR A 49 -11.73 12.90 -8.83
C TYR A 49 -10.44 13.26 -8.08
N ARG A 50 -9.72 12.25 -7.54
CA ARG A 50 -8.46 12.45 -6.82
C ARG A 50 -8.57 13.47 -5.68
N GLU A 51 -9.70 13.48 -4.99
CA GLU A 51 -9.92 14.39 -3.85
C GLU A 51 -8.86 14.14 -2.77
N PRO A 52 -8.21 15.19 -2.25
CA PRO A 52 -7.25 15.05 -1.16
C PRO A 52 -7.89 14.39 0.06
N SER A 53 -7.31 13.31 0.54
CA SER A 53 -7.80 12.64 1.74
C SER A 53 -7.01 13.07 2.96
N ARG A 54 -7.73 13.57 3.99
CA ARG A 54 -7.12 13.85 5.28
C ARG A 54 -6.77 12.55 6.00
N ARG A 55 -5.62 12.53 6.67
CA ARG A 55 -5.08 11.38 7.38
C ARG A 55 -5.33 11.50 8.88
N SER A 56 -5.80 10.43 9.51
CA SER A 56 -5.89 10.39 10.98
C SER A 56 -4.50 10.24 11.60
N ALA A 57 -4.36 10.62 12.86
CA ALA A 57 -3.11 10.42 13.60
C ALA A 57 -2.63 8.95 13.57
N THR A 58 -3.55 7.99 13.67
CA THR A 58 -3.22 6.56 13.59
C THR A 58 -2.80 6.11 12.18
N THR A 59 -3.36 6.71 11.13
CA THR A 59 -2.93 6.45 9.75
C THR A 59 -1.53 6.97 9.51
N VAL A 60 -1.22 8.19 9.99
CA VAL A 60 0.13 8.77 9.89
C VAL A 60 1.14 7.95 10.71
N ALA A 61 0.78 7.52 11.92
CA ALA A 61 1.61 6.64 12.74
C ALA A 61 1.93 5.32 12.04
N GLY A 62 0.96 4.75 11.31
CA GLY A 62 1.19 3.55 10.48
C GLY A 62 2.20 3.80 9.37
N THR A 63 2.07 4.91 8.63
CA THR A 63 3.05 5.30 7.59
C THR A 63 4.44 5.53 8.18
N ALA A 64 4.52 6.20 9.35
CA ALA A 64 5.77 6.42 10.07
C ALA A 64 6.42 5.10 10.54
N TYR A 65 5.61 4.15 11.00
CA TYR A 65 6.08 2.81 11.37
C TYR A 65 6.65 2.05 10.15
N HIS A 66 6.01 2.11 8.99
CA HIS A 66 6.55 1.51 7.76
C HIS A 66 7.90 2.13 7.37
N ALA A 67 8.07 3.45 7.49
CA ALA A 67 9.37 4.09 7.22
C ALA A 67 10.46 3.61 8.19
N ALA A 68 10.13 3.39 9.46
CA ALA A 68 11.06 2.82 10.45
C ALA A 68 11.43 1.36 10.11
N LEU A 69 10.47 0.55 9.67
CA LEU A 69 10.71 -0.83 9.23
C LEU A 69 11.54 -0.86 7.95
N GLN A 70 11.28 0.04 7.01
CA GLN A 70 12.08 0.19 5.79
C GLN A 70 13.55 0.40 6.14
N LEU A 71 13.85 1.38 6.99
CA LEU A 71 15.22 1.64 7.43
C LEU A 71 15.86 0.39 8.07
N TYR A 72 15.12 -0.31 8.93
CA TYR A 72 15.61 -1.52 9.60
C TYR A 72 15.94 -2.63 8.60
N PHE A 73 15.03 -2.97 7.69
CA PHE A 73 15.23 -4.07 6.76
C PHE A 73 16.18 -3.74 5.62
N GLU A 74 16.29 -2.47 5.20
CA GLU A 74 17.32 -2.03 4.25
C GLU A 74 18.73 -2.19 4.87
N ALA A 75 18.93 -1.78 6.10
CA ALA A 75 20.21 -1.96 6.79
C ALA A 75 20.55 -3.44 6.95
N LEU A 76 19.59 -4.27 7.32
CA LEU A 76 19.77 -5.71 7.44
C LEU A 76 20.13 -6.35 6.09
N ARG A 77 19.49 -5.94 4.98
CA ARG A 77 19.78 -6.40 3.63
C ARG A 77 21.18 -6.00 3.17
N ASP A 78 21.55 -4.73 3.39
CA ASP A 78 22.73 -4.13 2.76
C ASP A 78 24.01 -4.34 3.56
N SER A 79 23.92 -4.43 4.89
CA SER A 79 25.07 -4.58 5.79
C SER A 79 24.99 -5.79 6.74
N GLY A 80 23.85 -6.47 6.81
CA GLY A 80 23.61 -7.53 7.79
C GLY A 80 23.48 -7.01 9.23
N GLN A 81 23.37 -5.70 9.44
CA GLN A 81 23.31 -5.10 10.77
C GLN A 81 21.93 -4.53 11.06
N GLU A 82 21.49 -4.69 12.30
CA GLU A 82 20.26 -4.06 12.77
C GLU A 82 20.53 -2.58 13.12
N VAL A 83 19.54 -1.73 12.85
CA VAL A 83 19.54 -0.34 13.33
C VAL A 83 18.96 -0.27 14.74
N SER A 84 19.38 0.74 15.50
CA SER A 84 18.88 0.97 16.85
C SER A 84 17.43 1.48 16.86
N ILE A 85 16.75 1.28 17.98
CA ILE A 85 15.39 1.82 18.18
C ILE A 85 15.34 3.33 17.97
N THR A 86 16.37 4.06 18.41
CA THR A 86 16.48 5.52 18.27
C THR A 86 16.55 5.93 16.78
N GLN A 87 17.26 5.19 15.95
CA GLN A 87 17.32 5.46 14.50
C GLN A 87 15.97 5.20 13.84
N MET A 88 15.27 4.12 14.24
CA MET A 88 13.92 3.83 13.77
C MET A 88 12.92 4.93 14.16
N GLU A 89 12.98 5.42 15.40
CA GLU A 89 12.14 6.51 15.87
C GLU A 89 12.43 7.81 15.12
N ALA A 90 13.70 8.13 14.86
CA ALA A 90 14.07 9.31 14.08
C ALA A 90 13.48 9.26 12.65
N ALA A 91 13.54 8.12 11.99
CA ALA A 91 12.93 7.93 10.67
C ALA A 91 11.41 8.10 10.71
N ALA A 92 10.75 7.55 11.73
CA ALA A 92 9.31 7.68 11.92
C ALA A 92 8.88 9.14 12.18
N PHE A 93 9.61 9.86 13.02
CA PHE A 93 9.30 11.25 13.37
C PHE A 93 9.48 12.18 12.19
N ALA A 94 10.48 11.95 11.35
CA ALA A 94 10.65 12.70 10.10
C ALA A 94 9.41 12.60 9.17
N VAL A 95 8.77 11.43 9.11
CA VAL A 95 7.52 11.24 8.35
C VAL A 95 6.34 11.99 8.97
N ILE A 96 6.26 12.03 10.31
CA ILE A 96 5.18 12.73 11.03
C ILE A 96 5.31 14.25 10.84
N ASP A 97 6.54 14.77 10.95
CA ASP A 97 6.85 16.20 10.85
C ASP A 97 6.64 16.74 9.41
N ASP A 98 6.76 15.88 8.40
CA ASP A 98 6.55 16.23 6.98
C ASP A 98 5.07 16.32 6.58
N VAL A 99 4.13 15.96 7.44
CA VAL A 99 2.69 16.01 7.13
C VAL A 99 2.18 17.45 7.16
N ASP A 100 1.73 17.95 5.98
CA ASP A 100 1.09 19.27 5.89
C ASP A 100 -0.08 19.39 6.88
N ALA A 101 -0.14 20.53 7.59
CA ALA A 101 -1.15 20.80 8.60
C ALA A 101 -2.59 20.63 8.08
N ASN A 102 -2.85 20.94 6.80
CA ASN A 102 -4.16 20.80 6.16
C ASN A 102 -4.58 19.36 5.88
N LEU A 103 -3.62 18.42 5.90
CA LEU A 103 -3.86 17.00 5.63
C LEU A 103 -4.23 16.23 6.89
N TRP A 104 -4.20 16.83 8.06
CA TRP A 104 -4.62 16.17 9.28
C TRP A 104 -6.15 16.08 9.39
N LYS A 105 -6.63 14.89 9.74
CA LYS A 105 -8.03 14.67 10.05
C LYS A 105 -8.27 14.93 11.54
N LEU A 106 -8.77 16.10 11.86
CA LEU A 106 -9.17 16.44 13.22
C LEU A 106 -10.41 15.65 13.66
N GLY A 107 -10.48 15.35 14.95
CA GLY A 107 -11.57 14.59 15.56
C GLY A 107 -11.74 14.91 17.04
N LYS A 108 -12.73 14.27 17.70
CA LYS A 108 -13.00 14.51 19.13
C LYS A 108 -11.80 14.27 20.04
N LYS A 109 -10.98 13.25 19.73
CA LYS A 109 -9.78 12.88 20.51
C LYS A 109 -8.51 13.63 20.04
N THR A 110 -8.54 14.22 18.87
CA THR A 110 -7.44 14.98 18.25
C THR A 110 -7.98 16.25 17.65
N PRO A 111 -8.39 17.24 18.51
CA PRO A 111 -9.08 18.46 18.04
C PRO A 111 -8.16 19.46 17.35
N THR A 112 -6.85 19.36 17.52
CA THR A 112 -5.84 20.24 16.90
C THR A 112 -4.77 19.43 16.17
N VAL A 113 -3.99 20.09 15.31
CA VAL A 113 -2.85 19.47 14.58
C VAL A 113 -1.79 18.98 15.56
N GLU A 114 -1.46 19.79 16.58
CA GLU A 114 -0.47 19.45 17.62
C GLU A 114 -0.90 18.16 18.33
N LYS A 115 -2.21 18.02 18.64
CA LYS A 115 -2.73 16.80 19.26
C LYS A 115 -2.71 15.60 18.31
N CYS A 116 -2.87 15.83 17.01
CA CYS A 116 -2.68 14.77 16.00
C CYS A 116 -1.22 14.31 15.98
N ILE A 117 -0.27 15.23 15.96
CA ILE A 117 1.18 14.94 15.99
C ILE A 117 1.54 14.17 17.26
N GLU A 118 1.14 14.65 18.43
CA GLU A 118 1.38 13.97 19.72
C GLU A 118 0.88 12.52 19.71
N VAL A 119 -0.35 12.30 19.23
CA VAL A 119 -0.94 10.96 19.17
C VAL A 119 -0.23 10.09 18.12
N ALA A 120 0.14 10.64 16.97
CA ALA A 120 0.89 9.92 15.94
C ALA A 120 2.26 9.49 16.45
N THR A 121 3.02 10.40 17.08
CA THR A 121 4.33 10.14 17.68
C THR A 121 4.25 9.04 18.74
N LYS A 122 3.36 9.19 19.72
CA LYS A 122 3.14 8.18 20.75
C LYS A 122 2.81 6.81 20.19
N THR A 123 1.96 6.78 19.16
CA THR A 123 1.54 5.51 18.51
C THR A 123 2.70 4.88 17.74
N ALA A 124 3.47 5.67 16.97
CA ALA A 124 4.63 5.18 16.24
C ALA A 124 5.72 4.64 17.18
N THR A 125 6.06 5.37 18.26
CA THR A 125 6.98 4.90 19.31
C THR A 125 6.55 3.55 19.90
N ALA A 126 5.24 3.39 20.22
CA ALA A 126 4.75 2.13 20.75
C ALA A 126 4.89 0.98 19.73
N LEU A 127 4.58 1.22 18.45
CA LEU A 127 4.73 0.23 17.39
C LEU A 127 6.19 -0.17 17.17
N ILE A 128 7.11 0.78 17.17
CA ILE A 128 8.56 0.53 17.04
C ILE A 128 9.08 -0.27 18.23
N ALA A 129 8.72 0.12 19.46
CA ALA A 129 9.13 -0.59 20.66
C ALA A 129 8.62 -2.04 20.69
N ASN A 130 7.36 -2.27 20.29
CA ASN A 130 6.80 -3.62 20.16
C ASN A 130 7.56 -4.44 19.14
N PHE A 131 7.78 -3.89 17.94
CA PHE A 131 8.56 -4.55 16.89
C PHE A 131 9.94 -4.93 17.43
N TYR A 132 10.68 -3.98 17.98
CA TYR A 132 12.05 -4.21 18.44
C TYR A 132 12.14 -5.29 19.53
N ARG A 133 11.14 -5.36 20.40
CA ARG A 133 11.05 -6.37 21.48
C ARG A 133 10.66 -7.76 20.96
N GLU A 134 9.76 -7.82 19.97
CA GLU A 134 9.05 -9.06 19.59
C GLU A 134 9.34 -9.52 18.16
N ARG A 135 10.24 -8.86 17.42
CA ARG A 135 10.50 -9.13 16.00
C ARG A 135 10.85 -10.59 15.68
N SER A 136 11.47 -11.30 16.64
CA SER A 136 11.80 -12.71 16.48
C SER A 136 10.61 -13.62 16.21
N VAL A 137 9.38 -13.17 16.50
CA VAL A 137 8.13 -13.91 16.17
C VAL A 137 8.06 -14.29 14.69
N TYR A 138 8.66 -13.49 13.80
CA TYR A 138 8.67 -13.78 12.38
C TYR A 138 10.03 -13.63 11.72
N THR A 139 11.03 -12.98 12.36
CA THR A 139 12.35 -12.80 11.78
C THR A 139 13.32 -13.94 12.13
N ALA A 140 13.00 -14.78 13.11
CA ALA A 140 13.87 -15.87 13.53
C ALA A 140 14.21 -16.87 12.42
N ASP A 141 13.27 -17.08 11.50
CA ASP A 141 13.41 -18.00 10.36
C ASP A 141 13.96 -17.32 9.09
N VAL A 142 14.21 -16.00 9.12
CA VAL A 142 14.70 -15.26 7.95
C VAL A 142 16.19 -15.49 7.75
N ALA A 143 16.54 -16.10 6.62
CA ALA A 143 17.93 -16.27 6.20
C ALA A 143 18.50 -15.00 5.56
N ARG A 144 17.69 -14.32 4.73
CA ARG A 144 18.08 -13.03 4.12
C ARG A 144 16.89 -12.21 3.67
N VAL A 145 17.07 -10.90 3.65
CA VAL A 145 16.16 -9.96 3.03
C VAL A 145 16.45 -9.88 1.53
N ILE A 146 15.41 -10.06 0.70
CA ILE A 146 15.53 -9.99 -0.77
C ILE A 146 15.20 -8.58 -1.24
N ALA A 147 14.07 -8.02 -0.78
CA ALA A 147 13.59 -6.72 -1.22
C ALA A 147 12.79 -6.02 -0.11
N VAL A 148 12.82 -4.69 -0.10
CA VAL A 148 12.14 -3.83 0.88
C VAL A 148 11.40 -2.73 0.12
N GLU A 149 10.14 -2.45 0.49
CA GLU A 149 9.29 -1.36 -0.05
C GLU A 149 9.28 -1.31 -1.59
N VAL A 150 9.04 -2.48 -2.21
CA VAL A 150 9.08 -2.63 -3.67
C VAL A 150 7.80 -2.08 -4.29
N ARG A 151 7.95 -1.03 -5.09
CA ARG A 151 6.85 -0.55 -5.93
C ARG A 151 6.69 -1.45 -7.15
N THR A 152 5.44 -1.83 -7.41
CA THR A 152 5.06 -2.62 -8.57
C THR A 152 4.14 -1.80 -9.48
N ASP A 153 4.38 -1.89 -10.78
CA ASP A 153 3.53 -1.30 -11.83
C ASP A 153 3.47 -2.35 -12.96
N ARG A 154 2.51 -3.28 -12.86
CA ARG A 154 2.49 -4.52 -13.64
C ARG A 154 1.16 -4.75 -14.35
N TRP A 155 1.25 -5.18 -15.58
CA TRP A 155 0.11 -5.63 -16.36
C TRP A 155 -0.18 -7.09 -16.04
N LEU A 156 -1.11 -7.34 -15.12
CA LEU A 156 -1.36 -8.68 -14.60
C LEU A 156 -2.37 -9.44 -15.45
N ILE A 157 -2.20 -10.76 -15.49
CA ILE A 157 -3.22 -11.72 -15.87
C ILE A 157 -3.83 -12.23 -14.57
N VAL A 158 -5.14 -12.08 -14.41
CA VAL A 158 -5.87 -12.51 -13.22
C VAL A 158 -6.95 -13.50 -13.65
N ASN A 159 -6.98 -14.67 -13.05
CA ASN A 159 -7.93 -15.74 -13.41
C ASN A 159 -7.93 -16.05 -14.91
N GLY A 160 -6.77 -16.06 -15.55
CA GLY A 160 -6.60 -16.31 -16.98
C GLY A 160 -7.04 -15.15 -17.91
N VAL A 161 -7.38 -13.98 -17.35
CA VAL A 161 -7.85 -12.82 -18.12
C VAL A 161 -6.80 -11.70 -18.08
N ASP A 162 -6.45 -11.18 -19.26
CA ASP A 162 -5.62 -9.97 -19.38
C ASP A 162 -6.35 -8.76 -18.79
N ILE A 163 -5.80 -8.18 -17.71
CA ILE A 163 -6.37 -6.99 -17.11
C ILE A 163 -5.94 -5.76 -17.91
N PRO A 164 -6.89 -4.92 -18.37
CA PRO A 164 -6.61 -3.82 -19.31
C PRO A 164 -6.04 -2.56 -18.65
N LEU A 165 -5.74 -2.59 -17.37
CA LEU A 165 -5.06 -1.53 -16.62
C LEU A 165 -3.93 -2.12 -15.80
N PRO A 166 -2.80 -1.42 -15.64
CA PRO A 166 -1.71 -1.92 -14.81
C PRO A 166 -2.10 -1.92 -13.33
N CYS A 167 -1.63 -2.92 -12.62
CA CYS A 167 -1.70 -3.00 -11.16
C CYS A 167 -0.62 -2.12 -10.55
N HIS A 168 -1.02 -1.20 -9.69
CA HIS A 168 -0.11 -0.36 -8.92
C HIS A 168 -0.11 -0.80 -7.46
N GLY A 169 1.05 -1.18 -6.93
CA GLY A 169 1.17 -1.68 -5.57
C GLY A 169 2.52 -1.37 -4.94
N GLN A 170 2.62 -1.68 -3.67
CA GLN A 170 3.84 -1.61 -2.89
C GLN A 170 3.88 -2.84 -1.99
N ILE A 171 4.99 -3.58 -2.05
CA ILE A 171 5.26 -4.76 -1.23
C ILE A 171 6.24 -4.33 -0.15
N ASP A 172 5.86 -4.48 1.11
CA ASP A 172 6.67 -3.99 2.23
C ASP A 172 8.00 -4.73 2.32
N LEU A 173 7.97 -6.08 2.24
CA LEU A 173 9.16 -6.89 2.46
C LEU A 173 9.06 -8.24 1.73
N VAL A 174 10.17 -8.65 1.11
CA VAL A 174 10.34 -10.00 0.56
C VAL A 174 11.57 -10.63 1.19
N VAL A 175 11.43 -11.83 1.75
CA VAL A 175 12.49 -12.55 2.45
C VAL A 175 12.65 -13.98 1.91
N GLU A 176 13.84 -14.54 2.10
CA GLU A 176 14.11 -15.98 1.99
C GLU A 176 14.29 -16.54 3.40
N LEU A 177 13.61 -17.62 3.68
CA LEU A 177 13.68 -18.33 4.94
C LEU A 177 14.85 -19.31 4.97
N THR A 178 15.20 -19.78 6.16
CA THR A 178 16.28 -20.77 6.37
C THR A 178 16.03 -22.12 5.68
N ASP A 179 14.77 -22.44 5.37
CA ASP A 179 14.38 -23.62 4.60
C ASP A 179 14.35 -23.40 3.07
N GLY A 180 14.73 -22.22 2.60
CA GLY A 180 14.80 -21.83 1.19
C GLY A 180 13.47 -21.33 0.61
N ARG A 181 12.36 -21.36 1.35
CA ARG A 181 11.10 -20.75 0.91
C ARG A 181 11.22 -19.23 0.85
N ARG A 182 10.48 -18.61 -0.06
CA ARG A 182 10.35 -17.17 -0.16
C ARG A 182 8.97 -16.73 0.29
N VAL A 183 8.94 -15.63 1.05
CA VAL A 183 7.74 -15.13 1.69
C VAL A 183 7.66 -13.61 1.45
N ILE A 184 6.47 -13.14 1.11
CA ILE A 184 6.13 -11.71 1.16
C ILE A 184 5.59 -11.42 2.56
N ILE A 185 6.07 -10.36 3.19
CA ILE A 185 5.60 -9.91 4.50
C ILE A 185 4.96 -8.53 4.34
N ASP A 186 3.73 -8.41 4.81
CA ASP A 186 2.98 -7.16 4.85
C ASP A 186 2.76 -6.76 6.32
N HIS A 187 3.23 -5.59 6.69
CA HIS A 187 3.15 -5.08 8.05
C HIS A 187 1.89 -4.24 8.25
N LYS A 188 1.17 -4.51 9.33
CA LYS A 188 -0.07 -3.81 9.65
C LYS A 188 -0.01 -3.19 11.04
N SER A 189 -0.22 -1.89 11.14
CA SER A 189 -0.48 -1.24 12.42
C SER A 189 -1.96 -1.36 12.78
N LYS A 190 -2.25 -1.86 13.97
CA LYS A 190 -3.63 -2.17 14.42
C LYS A 190 -3.93 -1.61 15.81
N SER A 191 -5.20 -1.35 16.08
CA SER A 191 -5.72 -1.13 17.43
C SER A 191 -6.23 -2.43 18.08
N ALA A 192 -6.67 -3.37 17.25
CA ALA A 192 -7.09 -4.74 17.61
C ALA A 192 -6.66 -5.68 16.48
N TYR A 193 -6.38 -6.94 16.80
CA TYR A 193 -6.06 -7.94 15.80
C TYR A 193 -7.25 -8.22 14.89
N THR A 194 -6.94 -8.54 13.64
CA THR A 194 -7.92 -9.01 12.68
C THR A 194 -8.36 -10.43 13.04
N ASP A 195 -9.64 -10.72 12.91
CA ASP A 195 -10.17 -12.05 13.02
C ASP A 195 -9.65 -12.96 11.89
N ASP A 196 -9.36 -14.22 12.19
CA ASP A 196 -8.78 -15.15 11.23
C ASP A 196 -9.71 -15.41 10.01
N ALA A 197 -11.03 -15.41 10.24
CA ALA A 197 -12.01 -15.56 9.16
C ALA A 197 -12.05 -14.32 8.25
N GLU A 198 -11.94 -13.11 8.81
CA GLU A 198 -11.83 -11.87 8.07
C GLU A 198 -10.53 -11.84 7.26
N LEU A 199 -9.42 -12.29 7.84
CA LEU A 199 -8.14 -12.38 7.14
C LEU A 199 -8.24 -13.36 5.97
N GLY A 200 -8.84 -14.54 6.16
CA GLY A 200 -9.01 -15.54 5.11
C GLY A 200 -9.70 -15.00 3.85
N PHE A 201 -10.57 -14.00 4.00
CA PHE A 201 -11.30 -13.44 2.86
C PHE A 201 -10.70 -12.14 2.32
N THR A 202 -10.36 -11.19 3.18
CA THR A 202 -9.82 -9.88 2.76
C THR A 202 -8.33 -9.96 2.50
N GLY A 203 -7.57 -10.65 3.35
CA GLY A 203 -6.14 -10.86 3.21
C GLY A 203 -5.79 -11.68 1.97
N ALA A 204 -6.59 -12.69 1.62
CA ALA A 204 -6.38 -13.50 0.43
C ALA A 204 -6.31 -12.69 -0.86
N LYS A 205 -7.19 -11.69 -1.03
CA LYS A 205 -7.18 -10.80 -2.21
C LYS A 205 -5.93 -9.92 -2.26
N GLN A 206 -5.47 -9.45 -1.12
CA GLN A 206 -4.23 -8.66 -1.06
C GLN A 206 -3.01 -9.53 -1.31
N ALA A 207 -2.98 -10.72 -0.71
CA ALA A 207 -1.90 -11.68 -0.88
C ALA A 207 -1.70 -12.06 -2.35
N ILE A 208 -2.79 -12.38 -3.07
CA ILE A 208 -2.68 -12.79 -4.48
C ILE A 208 -2.22 -11.64 -5.38
N VAL A 209 -2.62 -10.39 -5.11
CA VAL A 209 -2.11 -9.21 -5.84
C VAL A 209 -0.61 -9.06 -5.66
N TYR A 210 -0.10 -9.23 -4.44
CA TYR A 210 1.33 -9.15 -4.17
C TYR A 210 2.12 -10.23 -4.91
N VAL A 211 1.64 -11.47 -4.85
CA VAL A 211 2.32 -12.60 -5.48
C VAL A 211 2.33 -12.46 -7.00
N LEU A 212 1.19 -12.17 -7.63
CA LEU A 212 1.14 -11.96 -9.07
C LEU A 212 2.06 -10.82 -9.51
N SER A 213 2.08 -9.70 -8.77
CA SER A 213 2.93 -8.56 -9.08
C SER A 213 4.42 -8.87 -8.90
N TRP A 214 4.77 -9.63 -7.86
CA TRP A 214 6.15 -10.02 -7.61
C TRP A 214 6.66 -11.03 -8.63
N GLU A 215 5.90 -12.08 -8.90
CA GLU A 215 6.32 -13.17 -9.80
C GLU A 215 6.34 -12.73 -11.28
N ASP A 216 5.47 -11.81 -11.70
CA ASP A 216 5.57 -11.17 -13.01
C ASP A 216 6.89 -10.40 -13.18
N ALA A 217 7.34 -9.73 -12.11
CA ALA A 217 8.62 -9.02 -12.10
C ALA A 217 9.83 -9.97 -11.93
N ASN A 218 9.65 -11.07 -11.22
CA ASN A 218 10.71 -11.96 -10.75
C ASN A 218 10.34 -13.44 -10.98
N PRO A 219 10.20 -13.91 -12.23
CA PRO A 219 9.66 -15.24 -12.52
C PRO A 219 10.55 -16.40 -12.01
N SER A 220 11.82 -16.13 -11.71
CA SER A 220 12.75 -17.09 -11.09
C SER A 220 12.68 -17.14 -9.56
N LEU A 221 11.89 -16.27 -8.93
CA LEU A 221 11.79 -16.13 -7.49
C LEU A 221 10.33 -16.30 -7.00
N PRO A 222 9.72 -17.49 -7.19
CA PRO A 222 8.34 -17.73 -6.77
C PRO A 222 8.21 -17.63 -5.26
N VAL A 223 7.02 -17.22 -4.82
CA VAL A 223 6.64 -17.03 -3.42
C VAL A 223 5.65 -18.10 -3.00
N SER A 224 5.86 -18.73 -1.85
CA SER A 224 5.00 -19.79 -1.31
C SER A 224 3.96 -19.32 -0.31
N GLU A 225 4.23 -18.19 0.37
CA GLU A 225 3.37 -17.66 1.43
C GLU A 225 3.37 -16.13 1.43
N VAL A 226 2.28 -15.56 1.93
CA VAL A 226 2.24 -14.15 2.33
C VAL A 226 1.93 -14.10 3.82
N TRP A 227 2.76 -13.40 4.57
CA TRP A 227 2.57 -13.19 5.99
C TRP A 227 2.05 -11.78 6.26
N PHE A 228 0.93 -11.70 6.97
CA PHE A 228 0.45 -10.46 7.54
C PHE A 228 0.95 -10.38 8.98
N VAL A 229 1.79 -9.38 9.25
CA VAL A 229 2.34 -9.16 10.59
C VAL A 229 1.65 -7.95 11.20
N GLU A 230 0.66 -8.23 12.04
CA GLU A 230 -0.08 -7.19 12.75
C GLU A 230 0.65 -6.77 14.02
N ASN A 231 0.93 -5.48 14.12
CA ASN A 231 1.49 -4.84 15.32
C ASN A 231 0.40 -4.01 15.99
N LYS A 232 0.07 -4.38 17.22
CA LYS A 232 -1.01 -3.76 17.98
C LYS A 232 -0.46 -2.69 18.91
N HIS A 233 -0.75 -1.41 18.64
CA HIS A 233 -0.27 -0.30 19.45
C HIS A 233 -0.96 -0.18 20.83
N THR A 234 -2.09 -0.84 21.03
CA THR A 234 -2.79 -0.90 22.33
C THR A 234 -2.32 -2.13 23.11
N ALA A 235 -1.80 -1.93 24.30
CA ALA A 235 -1.28 -3.02 25.13
C ALA A 235 -2.32 -4.12 25.39
N ASN A 236 -1.89 -5.37 25.31
CA ASN A 236 -2.71 -6.51 25.69
C ASN A 236 -2.77 -6.58 27.23
N LYS A 237 -3.98 -6.73 27.77
CA LYS A 237 -4.20 -6.73 29.24
C LYS A 237 -3.61 -7.97 29.91
N ASP A 238 -3.51 -9.07 29.18
CA ASP A 238 -2.99 -10.36 29.63
C ASP A 238 -1.48 -10.52 29.45
N GLY A 239 -0.79 -9.46 28.94
CA GLY A 239 0.63 -9.50 28.68
C GLY A 239 1.04 -10.33 27.46
N SER A 240 0.09 -10.81 26.67
CA SER A 240 0.39 -11.52 25.41
C SER A 240 1.14 -10.60 24.41
N PRO A 241 1.89 -11.19 23.44
CA PRO A 241 2.63 -10.43 22.45
C PRO A 241 1.78 -9.42 21.70
N GLN A 242 2.42 -8.28 21.34
CA GLN A 242 1.81 -7.20 20.54
C GLN A 242 1.98 -7.43 19.03
N LEU A 243 2.82 -8.40 18.65
CA LEU A 243 2.95 -8.85 17.26
C LEU A 243 2.23 -10.17 17.05
N LYS A 244 1.43 -10.23 15.98
CA LYS A 244 0.76 -11.47 15.53
C LYS A 244 1.12 -11.72 14.08
N LYS A 245 1.76 -12.87 13.79
CA LYS A 245 2.00 -13.35 12.44
C LYS A 245 0.84 -14.24 12.00
N MET A 246 0.32 -13.97 10.82
CA MET A 246 -0.71 -14.76 10.16
C MET A 246 -0.24 -15.10 8.75
N ALA A 247 -0.17 -16.38 8.40
CA ALA A 247 0.33 -16.86 7.12
C ALA A 247 -0.83 -17.26 6.20
N ILE A 248 -0.74 -16.85 4.94
CA ILE A 248 -1.57 -17.34 3.84
C ILE A 248 -0.68 -18.16 2.93
N THR A 249 -0.91 -19.48 2.91
CA THR A 249 -0.21 -20.41 2.02
C THR A 249 -0.82 -20.36 0.61
N LEU A 250 0.04 -20.45 -0.40
CA LEU A 250 -0.32 -20.26 -1.80
C LEU A 250 0.11 -21.47 -2.64
N ASP A 251 -0.59 -22.58 -2.47
CA ASP A 251 -0.52 -23.71 -3.41
C ASP A 251 -1.33 -23.41 -4.70
N ALA A 252 -1.29 -24.33 -5.66
CA ALA A 252 -1.94 -24.12 -6.96
C ALA A 252 -3.48 -23.96 -6.86
N ASP A 253 -4.10 -24.61 -5.87
CA ASP A 253 -5.56 -24.57 -5.71
C ASP A 253 -6.00 -23.30 -4.99
N THR A 254 -5.30 -22.92 -3.93
CA THR A 254 -5.54 -21.66 -3.21
C THR A 254 -5.27 -20.45 -4.10
N ARG A 255 -4.24 -20.49 -4.95
CA ARG A 255 -3.97 -19.43 -5.94
C ARG A 255 -5.16 -19.24 -6.89
N ARG A 256 -5.64 -20.31 -7.52
CA ARG A 256 -6.81 -20.25 -8.42
C ARG A 256 -8.05 -19.72 -7.72
N LEU A 257 -8.29 -20.16 -6.49
CA LEU A 257 -9.41 -19.66 -5.69
C LEU A 257 -9.28 -18.15 -5.42
N TYR A 258 -8.10 -17.70 -5.01
CA TYR A 258 -7.88 -16.30 -4.65
C TYR A 258 -7.88 -15.37 -5.87
N GLU A 259 -7.39 -15.83 -7.02
CA GLU A 259 -7.53 -15.12 -8.29
C GLU A 259 -9.00 -14.96 -8.68
N ALA A 260 -9.81 -16.02 -8.55
CA ALA A 260 -11.24 -15.96 -8.83
C ALA A 260 -11.98 -14.98 -7.88
N ILE A 261 -11.64 -15.00 -6.58
CA ILE A 261 -12.21 -14.09 -5.57
C ILE A 261 -11.80 -12.62 -5.85
N LEU A 262 -10.58 -12.39 -6.33
CA LEU A 262 -10.09 -11.05 -6.71
C LEU A 262 -10.75 -10.57 -8.01
N TYR A 263 -10.89 -11.47 -8.98
CA TYR A 263 -11.30 -11.13 -10.35
C TYR A 263 -12.67 -10.47 -10.39
N GLU A 264 -13.66 -10.95 -9.64
CA GLU A 264 -15.02 -10.42 -9.72
C GLU A 264 -15.13 -8.94 -9.31
N PRO A 265 -14.62 -8.49 -8.14
CA PRO A 265 -14.64 -7.07 -7.81
C PRO A 265 -13.73 -6.24 -8.73
N LEU A 266 -12.61 -6.79 -9.21
CA LEU A 266 -11.73 -6.12 -10.17
C LEU A 266 -12.43 -5.90 -11.52
N ARG A 267 -13.12 -6.91 -12.04
CA ARG A 267 -13.92 -6.81 -13.27
C ARG A 267 -14.95 -5.69 -13.18
N ARG A 268 -15.63 -5.55 -12.02
CA ARG A 268 -16.57 -4.46 -11.78
C ARG A 268 -15.90 -3.09 -11.78
N VAL A 269 -14.71 -2.96 -11.18
CA VAL A 269 -13.91 -1.72 -11.24
C VAL A 269 -13.58 -1.37 -12.69
N ILE A 270 -13.08 -2.33 -13.48
CA ILE A 270 -12.74 -2.12 -14.88
C ILE A 270 -13.97 -1.66 -15.66
N GLN A 271 -15.11 -2.35 -15.50
CA GLN A 271 -16.38 -1.99 -16.15
C GLN A 271 -16.82 -0.57 -15.77
N ALA A 272 -16.83 -0.25 -14.48
CA ALA A 272 -17.24 1.07 -13.98
C ALA A 272 -16.34 2.20 -14.48
N THR A 273 -15.04 1.94 -14.61
CA THR A 273 -14.08 2.95 -15.05
C THR A 273 -13.99 3.09 -16.57
N SER A 274 -14.46 2.11 -17.33
CA SER A 274 -14.55 2.18 -18.80
C SER A 274 -15.86 2.79 -19.30
N ASP A 275 -16.85 2.99 -18.43
CA ASP A 275 -18.14 3.59 -18.75
C ASP A 275 -18.21 5.03 -18.17
N PRO A 276 -18.17 6.08 -19.01
CA PRO A 276 -18.23 7.47 -18.54
C PRO A 276 -19.58 7.84 -17.91
N ASP A 277 -20.63 7.06 -18.18
CA ASP A 277 -21.98 7.29 -17.66
C ASP A 277 -22.31 6.37 -16.46
N TYR A 278 -21.31 5.62 -15.95
CA TYR A 278 -21.51 4.73 -14.81
C TYR A 278 -21.95 5.49 -13.58
N LEU A 279 -23.04 5.06 -12.96
CA LEU A 279 -23.59 5.64 -11.74
C LEU A 279 -23.00 4.96 -10.50
N TYR A 280 -22.03 5.61 -9.87
CA TYR A 280 -21.42 5.14 -8.64
C TYR A 280 -22.41 5.24 -7.48
N THR A 281 -22.64 4.13 -6.80
CA THR A 281 -23.63 4.01 -5.73
C THR A 281 -22.98 3.98 -4.34
N ILE A 282 -23.80 4.22 -3.30
CA ILE A 282 -23.42 3.96 -1.92
C ILE A 282 -23.90 2.53 -1.64
N ASN A 283 -22.98 1.63 -1.30
CA ASN A 283 -23.35 0.26 -0.96
C ASN A 283 -24.04 0.24 0.42
N ASP A 284 -25.10 -0.55 0.55
CA ASP A 284 -25.83 -0.76 1.81
C ASP A 284 -24.98 -1.38 2.94
N ALA A 285 -23.77 -1.86 2.58
CA ALA A 285 -22.78 -2.38 3.52
C ALA A 285 -22.03 -1.29 4.32
N ASP A 286 -22.25 0.00 4.01
CA ASP A 286 -21.77 1.06 4.91
C ASP A 286 -22.56 0.96 6.24
N PRO A 287 -21.86 0.82 7.39
CA PRO A 287 -22.53 0.64 8.67
C PRO A 287 -23.52 1.78 8.92
N PRO A 288 -24.72 1.48 9.46
CA PRO A 288 -25.78 2.44 9.68
C PRO A 288 -25.42 3.66 10.56
N ASP A 289 -24.28 3.59 11.25
CA ASP A 289 -23.77 4.67 12.12
C ASP A 289 -23.20 5.87 11.36
N ARG A 290 -23.20 5.87 10.00
CA ARG A 290 -22.68 6.97 9.20
C ARG A 290 -23.69 7.62 8.24
N PRO A 291 -24.97 7.79 8.60
CA PRO A 291 -25.95 8.46 7.73
C PRO A 291 -25.55 9.91 7.39
N ARG A 292 -24.81 10.59 8.28
CA ARG A 292 -24.32 11.94 8.04
C ARG A 292 -23.24 12.03 6.94
N ARG A 293 -22.50 10.96 6.67
CA ARG A 293 -21.48 10.92 5.62
C ARG A 293 -22.13 10.69 4.26
N ALA A 294 -23.11 9.78 4.20
CA ALA A 294 -23.91 9.54 3.01
C ALA A 294 -24.68 10.81 2.58
N LEU A 295 -25.34 11.51 3.53
CA LEU A 295 -26.04 12.76 3.27
C LEU A 295 -25.13 13.91 2.83
N ARG A 296 -23.88 13.98 3.31
CA ARG A 296 -22.89 14.93 2.77
C ARG A 296 -22.48 14.61 1.34
N LEU A 297 -22.38 13.34 0.98
CA LEU A 297 -22.09 12.91 -0.39
C LEU A 297 -23.25 13.24 -1.34
N LEU A 298 -24.49 13.07 -0.89
CA LEU A 298 -25.69 13.44 -1.65
C LEU A 298 -25.92 14.94 -1.70
N GLY A 299 -25.62 15.67 -0.62
CA GLY A 299 -25.85 17.12 -0.52
C GLY A 299 -24.90 17.98 -1.36
N ALA A 300 -23.72 17.47 -1.72
CA ALA A 300 -22.79 18.19 -2.59
C ALA A 300 -23.29 18.30 -4.04
N HIS A 301 -24.30 17.54 -4.44
CA HIS A 301 -24.85 17.51 -5.80
C HIS A 301 -26.19 18.22 -5.95
N SER A 302 -26.82 18.73 -4.87
CA SER A 302 -28.17 19.31 -4.95
C SER A 302 -28.24 20.81 -5.29
N HIS A 303 -27.12 21.50 -5.46
CA HIS A 303 -27.06 22.93 -5.81
C HIS A 303 -26.17 23.19 -7.03
N GLY A 304 -26.54 22.64 -8.18
CA GLY A 304 -25.88 22.97 -9.43
C GLY A 304 -26.68 22.47 -10.62
N ARG A 305 -27.34 23.41 -11.33
CA ARG A 305 -27.96 23.17 -12.64
C ARG A 305 -27.08 22.28 -13.48
N HIS A 306 -27.66 21.34 -14.25
CA HIS A 306 -27.04 20.55 -15.29
C HIS A 306 -26.05 21.36 -16.14
N ARG A 307 -24.88 21.65 -15.65
CA ARG A 307 -23.72 21.91 -16.48
C ARG A 307 -23.18 20.54 -16.85
N ARG A 308 -23.22 20.19 -18.16
CA ARG A 308 -22.36 19.14 -18.69
C ARG A 308 -20.98 19.43 -18.18
N PHE A 309 -20.53 18.67 -17.17
CA PHE A 309 -19.15 18.72 -16.74
C PHE A 309 -18.35 18.16 -17.93
N GLN A 310 -17.72 19.03 -18.69
CA GLN A 310 -16.60 18.64 -19.52
C GLN A 310 -15.54 18.17 -18.54
N TYR A 311 -15.24 16.88 -18.55
CA TYR A 311 -14.09 16.34 -17.83
C TYR A 311 -12.88 17.22 -18.16
N PRO A 312 -12.13 17.73 -17.15
CA PRO A 312 -10.92 18.46 -17.44
C PRO A 312 -10.04 17.51 -18.29
N ARG A 313 -9.76 17.90 -19.54
CA ARG A 313 -8.80 17.17 -20.37
C ARG A 313 -7.58 16.95 -19.51
N LYS A 314 -7.13 15.68 -19.42
CA LYS A 314 -5.92 15.25 -18.69
C LYS A 314 -4.84 16.32 -18.88
N GLN A 315 -4.54 17.09 -17.84
CA GLN A 315 -3.35 17.94 -17.88
C GLN A 315 -2.17 16.97 -17.99
N LYS A 316 -1.44 17.06 -19.10
CA LYS A 316 -0.20 16.31 -19.29
C LYS A 316 0.67 16.60 -18.07
N ASN A 317 0.95 15.56 -17.29
CA ASN A 317 1.94 15.68 -16.21
C ASN A 317 3.33 15.74 -16.87
N PRO A 318 3.99 16.91 -16.94
CA PRO A 318 5.23 17.08 -17.68
C PRO A 318 6.43 16.36 -17.04
N HIS A 319 6.23 15.71 -15.90
CA HIS A 319 7.29 15.08 -15.11
C HIS A 319 7.18 13.57 -14.98
N ARG A 320 6.38 12.88 -15.80
CA ARG A 320 6.39 11.42 -15.82
C ARG A 320 7.53 10.96 -16.75
N PRO A 321 8.63 10.38 -16.22
CA PRO A 321 9.61 9.74 -17.06
C PRO A 321 8.97 8.55 -17.78
N PRO A 322 9.34 8.27 -19.04
CA PRO A 322 8.88 7.09 -19.74
C PRO A 322 9.29 5.82 -18.99
N PRO A 323 8.53 4.71 -19.09
CA PRO A 323 8.94 3.44 -18.52
C PRO A 323 10.33 3.07 -19.05
N GLN A 324 11.30 2.96 -18.17
CA GLN A 324 12.66 2.58 -18.55
C GLN A 324 12.67 1.09 -18.85
N GLU A 325 12.96 0.75 -20.11
CA GLU A 325 13.33 -0.60 -20.51
C GLU A 325 14.67 -0.95 -19.85
N GLY A 326 14.67 -2.07 -19.10
CA GLY A 326 15.86 -2.89 -18.88
C GLY A 326 17.02 -2.28 -18.08
N ALA A 327 16.82 -1.33 -17.18
CA ALA A 327 17.89 -0.84 -16.31
C ALA A 327 18.16 -1.83 -15.17
N ARG A 328 19.33 -2.44 -15.20
CA ARG A 328 19.92 -3.16 -14.07
C ARG A 328 19.85 -2.26 -12.84
N CYS A 329 19.14 -2.71 -11.80
CA CYS A 329 19.05 -2.00 -10.51
C CYS A 329 20.44 -1.89 -9.88
N LEU A 330 21.10 -0.75 -10.11
CA LEU A 330 22.07 -0.20 -9.18
C LEU A 330 21.36 0.98 -8.51
N GLY A 331 20.74 0.69 -7.37
CA GLY A 331 19.87 1.61 -6.67
C GLY A 331 20.64 2.78 -6.07
N ARG A 332 20.27 4.00 -6.47
CA ARG A 332 20.29 5.18 -5.61
C ARG A 332 18.85 5.51 -5.30
N PHE A 333 18.43 5.24 -4.09
CA PHE A 333 17.11 5.59 -3.60
C PHE A 333 17.08 7.06 -3.21
N HIS A 334 16.21 7.81 -3.87
CA HIS A 334 15.73 9.08 -3.34
C HIS A 334 14.54 8.75 -2.44
N LEU A 335 14.68 8.94 -1.13
CA LEU A 335 13.52 9.18 -0.28
C LEU A 335 12.74 10.33 -0.91
N ALA A 336 11.45 10.15 -1.13
CA ALA A 336 10.61 11.21 -1.64
C ALA A 336 10.74 12.42 -0.70
N GLN A 337 11.49 13.43 -1.15
CA GLN A 337 11.83 14.71 -0.52
C GLN A 337 13.24 14.78 0.12
N GLY A 338 14.29 14.82 -0.72
CA GLY A 338 15.51 15.58 -0.42
C GLY A 338 16.33 15.18 0.81
N TYR A 339 16.24 13.94 1.31
CA TYR A 339 17.12 13.43 2.35
C TYR A 339 18.07 12.38 1.77
N HIS A 340 19.35 12.50 2.09
CA HIS A 340 20.39 11.53 1.75
C HIS A 340 21.03 11.02 3.04
N LEU A 341 21.17 9.70 3.15
CA LEU A 341 22.02 9.06 4.14
C LEU A 341 23.45 8.99 3.57
N LEU A 342 24.37 9.67 4.18
CA LEU A 342 25.80 9.53 3.88
C LEU A 342 26.47 8.79 5.03
N PRO A 343 27.30 7.77 4.78
CA PRO A 343 28.10 7.14 5.80
C PRO A 343 29.15 8.15 6.30
N SER A 344 29.20 8.39 7.60
CA SER A 344 30.32 9.05 8.23
C SER A 344 31.43 8.04 8.53
N SER A 345 32.67 8.51 8.55
CA SER A 345 33.86 7.68 8.81
C SER A 345 33.93 7.07 10.23
N GLY A 346 32.86 7.12 11.00
CA GLY A 346 32.75 6.61 12.36
C GLY A 346 31.60 5.66 12.65
N GLY A 347 30.86 5.20 11.65
CA GLY A 347 29.75 4.23 11.86
C GLY A 347 28.40 4.84 12.23
N ASP A 348 28.30 6.14 12.42
CA ASP A 348 27.05 6.85 12.67
C ASP A 348 26.48 7.44 11.37
N PHE A 349 25.17 7.34 11.17
CA PHE A 349 24.47 7.93 10.04
C PHE A 349 23.86 9.27 10.44
N HIS A 350 24.12 10.32 9.65
CA HIS A 350 23.47 11.62 9.83
C HIS A 350 22.47 11.89 8.71
N LEU A 351 21.26 12.29 9.09
CA LEU A 351 20.24 12.80 8.19
C LEU A 351 20.55 14.27 7.86
N LEU A 352 20.94 14.56 6.63
CA LEU A 352 21.13 15.94 6.16
C LEU A 352 19.99 16.31 5.21
N ARG A 353 19.39 17.47 5.46
CA ARG A 353 18.43 18.11 4.57
C ARG A 353 19.21 18.90 3.53
N THR A 354 18.99 18.62 2.24
CA THR A 354 19.52 19.50 1.19
C THR A 354 18.74 20.81 1.18
N PRO A 355 19.41 21.96 1.20
CA PRO A 355 18.72 23.24 1.01
C PRO A 355 18.10 23.30 -0.40
N ARG A 356 16.91 23.91 -0.48
CA ARG A 356 16.20 24.18 -1.75
C ARG A 356 16.92 25.20 -2.57
#